data_2f145f7f72c392f757e2e8f41c00f744
#
_entry.id   2f145f7f72c392f757e2e8f41c00f744
#
_cell.length_a   1.000
_cell.length_b   1.000
_cell.length_c   1.000
_cell.angle_alpha   90.00
_cell.angle_beta   90.00
_cell.angle_gamma   90.00
#
_symmetry.space_group_name_H-M   'P 1'
#
loop_
_entity.id
_entity.type
_entity.pdbx_description
1 polymer ?
#
loop_
_entity_poly.entity_id
_entity_poly.type
_entity_poly.pdbx_seq_one_letter_code
_entity_poly.pdbx_strand_id
1 'polypeptide(L)'
;MTKQLSTVRTDQFETKTQFVDAVELYLFDKKLRLLVMDALERIEIGLRVDIAYLLGQRNTFAHLDATALHPTFAGKVDKRSGKTTFDIWQDKYKGLLDRSKEDFVKHYREKHGPHLPLWVAVEIWDFGAISQLLAMMKVADQQQIASKYGVNDWKVFKSWVRSLSYLRNLSAHHSRLWNRNMTDQPGLPTHKGDIDWCDDFIGKADLIARPFLLLSIARHMIKVVCPRTEWHLRVQQHLQQFPLQHSNRKLSIADMGAPAGWEGWWIK
;
A
#
# COMPACT_ATOMS: atom_id res chain seq x y z
N MET A 1 -9.03 -38.26 -2.80
CA MET A 1 -9.40 -38.01 -1.38
C MET A 1 -8.16 -37.49 -0.66
N THR A 2 -7.90 -36.19 -0.65
CA THR A 2 -6.77 -35.57 0.05
C THR A 2 -7.28 -35.13 1.42
N LYS A 3 -6.82 -35.80 2.48
CA LYS A 3 -7.06 -35.38 3.87
C LYS A 3 -6.49 -34.00 4.09
N GLN A 4 -7.34 -32.99 4.27
CA GLN A 4 -6.97 -31.74 4.94
C GLN A 4 -6.57 -32.10 6.38
N LEU A 5 -5.28 -32.09 6.66
CA LEU A 5 -4.78 -32.06 8.03
C LEU A 5 -5.14 -30.69 8.61
N SER A 6 -6.23 -30.63 9.38
CA SER A 6 -6.49 -29.50 10.28
C SER A 6 -5.36 -29.49 11.32
N THR A 7 -4.42 -28.58 11.17
CA THR A 7 -3.43 -28.30 12.20
C THR A 7 -4.16 -27.71 13.41
N VAL A 8 -4.48 -28.55 14.37
CA VAL A 8 -4.92 -28.09 15.69
C VAL A 8 -3.79 -27.25 16.26
N ARG A 9 -4.05 -25.97 16.50
CA ARG A 9 -3.10 -25.10 17.20
C ARG A 9 -2.94 -25.66 18.61
N THR A 10 -1.74 -26.12 18.92
CA THR A 10 -1.36 -26.51 20.27
C THR A 10 -0.57 -25.36 20.90
N ASP A 11 -0.67 -25.19 22.22
CA ASP A 11 0.12 -24.21 22.99
C ASP A 11 1.56 -24.69 23.23
N GLN A 12 1.95 -25.81 22.62
CA GLN A 12 3.29 -26.38 22.75
C GLN A 12 4.14 -26.01 21.53
N PHE A 13 5.37 -25.59 21.78
CA PHE A 13 6.35 -25.40 20.73
C PHE A 13 6.73 -26.76 20.10
N GLU A 14 7.02 -26.75 18.80
CA GLU A 14 7.56 -27.92 18.13
C GLU A 14 8.90 -28.32 18.73
N THR A 15 9.18 -29.62 18.75
CA THR A 15 10.46 -30.16 19.25
C THR A 15 11.63 -29.51 18.50
N LYS A 16 12.69 -29.14 19.23
CA LYS A 16 13.90 -28.44 18.75
C LYS A 16 13.71 -26.95 18.42
N THR A 17 12.54 -26.36 18.64
CA THR A 17 12.41 -24.90 18.54
C THR A 17 13.17 -24.23 19.67
N GLN A 18 14.03 -23.28 19.32
CA GLN A 18 14.79 -22.48 20.26
C GLN A 18 14.28 -21.03 20.31
N PHE A 19 14.50 -20.36 21.42
CA PHE A 19 14.14 -18.93 21.55
C PHE A 19 14.84 -18.06 20.49
N VAL A 20 16.08 -18.41 20.12
CA VAL A 20 16.84 -17.69 19.08
C VAL A 20 16.13 -17.74 17.72
N ASP A 21 15.43 -18.82 17.36
CA ASP A 21 14.67 -18.91 16.10
C ASP A 21 13.58 -17.84 16.03
N ALA A 22 12.90 -17.61 17.16
CA ALA A 22 11.87 -16.56 17.24
C ALA A 22 12.49 -15.15 17.15
N VAL A 23 13.65 -14.94 17.76
CA VAL A 23 14.40 -13.67 17.72
C VAL A 23 14.87 -13.38 16.29
N GLU A 24 15.45 -14.35 15.60
CA GLU A 24 15.93 -14.20 14.21
C GLU A 24 14.77 -13.86 13.27
N LEU A 25 13.64 -14.55 13.40
CA LEU A 25 12.45 -14.27 12.60
C LEU A 25 11.87 -12.89 12.90
N TYR A 26 11.86 -12.48 14.16
CA TYR A 26 11.46 -11.12 14.56
C TYR A 26 12.36 -10.04 13.94
N LEU A 27 13.68 -10.25 13.97
CA LEU A 27 14.65 -9.33 13.39
C LEU A 27 14.55 -9.27 11.87
N PHE A 28 14.32 -10.41 11.22
CA PHE A 28 14.01 -10.47 9.79
C PHE A 28 12.77 -9.63 9.46
N ASP A 29 11.67 -9.85 10.17
CA ASP A 29 10.41 -9.14 9.96
C ASP A 29 10.55 -7.62 10.26
N LYS A 30 11.34 -7.24 11.27
CA LYS A 30 11.66 -5.83 11.56
C LYS A 30 12.38 -5.17 10.39
N LYS A 31 13.42 -5.81 9.83
CA LYS A 31 14.15 -5.29 8.67
C LYS A 31 13.26 -5.21 7.43
N LEU A 32 12.40 -6.22 7.22
CA LEU A 32 11.42 -6.21 6.13
C LEU A 32 10.49 -5.00 6.21
N ARG A 33 9.93 -4.70 7.39
CA ARG A 33 9.07 -3.51 7.58
C ARG A 33 9.80 -2.20 7.30
N LEU A 34 11.07 -2.08 7.66
CA LEU A 34 11.87 -0.88 7.34
C LEU A 34 12.06 -0.71 5.83
N LEU A 35 12.36 -1.79 5.11
CA LEU A 35 12.45 -1.77 3.65
C LEU A 35 11.10 -1.40 3.00
N VAL A 36 10.01 -1.94 3.53
CA VAL A 36 8.65 -1.59 3.07
C VAL A 36 8.37 -0.11 3.29
N MET A 37 8.67 0.44 4.46
CA MET A 37 8.43 1.86 4.76
C MET A 37 9.23 2.78 3.83
N ASP A 38 10.49 2.46 3.51
CA ASP A 38 11.33 3.20 2.56
C ASP A 38 10.68 3.30 1.15
N ALA A 39 10.06 2.22 0.66
CA ALA A 39 9.34 2.27 -0.62
C ALA A 39 8.04 3.06 -0.52
N LEU A 40 7.26 2.80 0.54
CA LEU A 40 5.93 3.38 0.67
C LEU A 40 5.97 4.89 0.89
N GLU A 41 6.98 5.43 1.58
CA GLU A 41 7.21 6.86 1.71
C GLU A 41 7.36 7.53 0.33
N ARG A 42 8.21 6.97 -0.54
CA ARG A 42 8.43 7.52 -1.89
C ARG A 42 7.20 7.39 -2.78
N ILE A 43 6.49 6.26 -2.69
CA ILE A 43 5.23 6.05 -3.43
C ILE A 43 4.17 7.04 -2.94
N GLU A 44 4.08 7.28 -1.64
CA GLU A 44 3.17 8.26 -1.03
C GLU A 44 3.43 9.67 -1.59
N ILE A 45 4.70 10.10 -1.60
CA ILE A 45 5.09 11.40 -2.16
C ILE A 45 4.75 11.47 -3.66
N GLY A 46 5.05 10.42 -4.43
CA GLY A 46 4.72 10.35 -5.84
C GLY A 46 3.22 10.53 -6.11
N LEU A 47 2.38 9.86 -5.34
CA LEU A 47 0.92 9.98 -5.45
C LEU A 47 0.41 11.36 -5.03
N ARG A 48 1.00 12.00 -4.01
CA ARG A 48 0.67 13.39 -3.63
C ARG A 48 0.90 14.33 -4.81
N VAL A 49 2.06 14.23 -5.46
CA VAL A 49 2.42 15.03 -6.62
C VAL A 49 1.44 14.80 -7.77
N ASP A 50 1.12 13.55 -8.09
CA ASP A 50 0.22 13.19 -9.19
C ASP A 50 -1.19 13.77 -8.98
N ILE A 51 -1.74 13.62 -7.77
CA ILE A 51 -3.07 14.14 -7.43
C ILE A 51 -3.06 15.68 -7.43
N ALA A 52 -2.05 16.29 -6.78
CA ALA A 52 -1.95 17.74 -6.70
C ALA A 52 -1.81 18.38 -8.08
N TYR A 53 -0.99 17.80 -8.95
CA TYR A 53 -0.81 18.27 -10.32
C TYR A 53 -2.11 18.18 -11.12
N LEU A 54 -2.77 17.02 -11.10
CA LEU A 54 -3.93 16.76 -11.94
C LEU A 54 -5.18 17.57 -11.52
N LEU A 55 -5.46 17.62 -10.23
CA LEU A 55 -6.60 18.38 -9.70
C LEU A 55 -6.31 19.88 -9.63
N GLY A 56 -5.08 20.26 -9.30
CA GLY A 56 -4.66 21.66 -9.16
C GLY A 56 -4.69 22.45 -10.45
N GLN A 57 -4.55 21.78 -11.61
CA GLN A 57 -4.73 22.42 -12.93
C GLN A 57 -6.15 22.94 -13.16
N ARG A 58 -7.15 22.37 -12.50
CA ARG A 58 -8.57 22.73 -12.67
C ARG A 58 -9.03 23.71 -11.60
N ASN A 59 -8.64 23.45 -10.36
CA ASN A 59 -9.05 24.27 -9.22
C ASN A 59 -7.99 24.19 -8.11
N THR A 60 -7.49 25.35 -7.70
CA THR A 60 -6.53 25.49 -6.59
C THR A 60 -7.01 24.79 -5.30
N PHE A 61 -8.32 24.77 -5.08
CA PHE A 61 -8.95 24.19 -3.90
C PHE A 61 -9.81 22.95 -4.22
N ALA A 62 -9.46 22.20 -5.27
CA ALA A 62 -10.23 21.05 -5.74
C ALA A 62 -10.53 20.00 -4.64
N HIS A 63 -9.66 19.87 -3.64
CA HIS A 63 -9.87 18.97 -2.50
C HIS A 63 -10.97 19.44 -1.52
N LEU A 64 -11.40 20.69 -1.61
CA LEU A 64 -12.50 21.26 -0.83
C LEU A 64 -13.82 21.32 -1.60
N ASP A 65 -13.80 20.90 -2.87
CA ASP A 65 -14.93 21.01 -3.80
C ASP A 65 -15.38 19.62 -4.28
N ALA A 66 -16.53 19.15 -3.79
CA ALA A 66 -17.10 17.86 -4.22
C ALA A 66 -17.34 17.79 -5.74
N THR A 67 -17.58 18.93 -6.42
CA THR A 67 -17.83 18.98 -7.88
C THR A 67 -16.58 18.70 -8.71
N ALA A 68 -15.39 18.88 -8.12
CA ALA A 68 -14.13 18.50 -8.74
C ALA A 68 -13.94 16.99 -8.84
N LEU A 69 -14.72 16.23 -8.08
CA LEU A 69 -14.63 14.77 -7.93
C LEU A 69 -15.77 14.04 -8.70
N HIS A 70 -15.76 12.71 -8.67
CA HIS A 70 -16.80 11.89 -9.29
C HIS A 70 -18.06 11.88 -8.40
N PRO A 71 -19.23 12.31 -8.89
CA PRO A 71 -20.40 12.52 -8.05
C PRO A 71 -20.87 11.25 -7.30
N THR A 72 -20.85 10.09 -7.97
CA THR A 72 -21.27 8.83 -7.35
C THR A 72 -20.25 8.35 -6.30
N PHE A 73 -18.96 8.56 -6.51
CA PHE A 73 -17.92 8.09 -5.58
C PHE A 73 -17.81 9.01 -4.37
N ALA A 74 -17.80 10.32 -4.60
CA ALA A 74 -17.75 11.32 -3.55
C ALA A 74 -19.07 11.39 -2.76
N GLY A 75 -20.21 11.30 -3.47
CA GLY A 75 -21.56 11.38 -2.89
C GLY A 75 -22.09 10.06 -2.29
N LYS A 76 -21.30 8.97 -2.31
CA LYS A 76 -21.72 7.70 -1.69
C LYS A 76 -21.91 7.89 -0.19
N VAL A 77 -23.13 7.61 0.30
CA VAL A 77 -23.46 7.74 1.71
C VAL A 77 -23.03 6.49 2.49
N ASP A 78 -22.30 6.69 3.55
CA ASP A 78 -22.01 5.66 4.55
C ASP A 78 -23.23 5.43 5.44
N LYS A 79 -23.74 4.20 5.47
CA LYS A 79 -24.99 3.84 6.18
C LYS A 79 -24.89 4.03 7.70
N ARG A 80 -23.69 3.98 8.27
CA ARG A 80 -23.49 4.08 9.71
C ARG A 80 -23.46 5.53 10.20
N SER A 81 -22.77 6.40 9.46
CA SER A 81 -22.58 7.81 9.83
C SER A 81 -23.61 8.75 9.20
N GLY A 82 -24.30 8.33 8.12
CA GLY A 82 -25.17 9.19 7.32
C GLY A 82 -24.43 10.25 6.49
N LYS A 83 -23.10 10.27 6.53
CA LYS A 83 -22.25 11.22 5.80
C LYS A 83 -21.86 10.69 4.43
N THR A 84 -21.64 11.59 3.47
CA THR A 84 -21.04 11.20 2.20
C THR A 84 -19.58 10.80 2.35
N THR A 85 -19.04 10.04 1.39
CA THR A 85 -17.60 9.71 1.38
C THR A 85 -16.75 10.97 1.39
N PHE A 86 -17.18 12.04 0.71
CA PHE A 86 -16.51 13.33 0.69
C PHE A 86 -16.53 14.00 2.07
N ASP A 87 -17.67 14.03 2.76
CA ASP A 87 -17.77 14.63 4.11
C ASP A 87 -16.87 13.90 5.11
N ILE A 88 -16.82 12.57 5.05
CA ILE A 88 -15.92 11.76 5.91
C ILE A 88 -14.47 12.13 5.61
N TRP A 89 -14.12 12.30 4.34
CA TRP A 89 -12.77 12.70 3.96
C TRP A 89 -12.44 14.13 4.43
N GLN A 90 -13.39 15.07 4.33
CA GLN A 90 -13.24 16.44 4.83
C GLN A 90 -13.02 16.48 6.35
N ASP A 91 -13.75 15.68 7.10
CA ASP A 91 -13.53 15.55 8.54
C ASP A 91 -12.13 15.05 8.86
N LYS A 92 -11.66 14.06 8.11
CA LYS A 92 -10.28 13.54 8.23
C LYS A 92 -9.24 14.62 7.90
N TYR A 93 -9.41 15.32 6.78
CA TYR A 93 -8.53 16.41 6.36
C TYR A 93 -8.47 17.52 7.42
N LYS A 94 -9.62 17.92 7.93
CA LYS A 94 -9.69 18.90 9.03
C LYS A 94 -8.90 18.40 10.25
N GLY A 95 -9.07 17.16 10.65
CA GLY A 95 -8.31 16.57 11.75
C GLY A 95 -6.80 16.52 11.52
N LEU A 96 -6.34 16.33 10.27
CA LEU A 96 -4.92 16.42 9.89
C LEU A 96 -4.43 17.86 9.99
N LEU A 97 -5.20 18.82 9.47
CA LEU A 97 -4.89 20.23 9.50
C LEU A 97 -4.79 20.79 10.93
N ASP A 98 -5.75 20.43 11.80
CA ASP A 98 -5.79 20.91 13.19
C ASP A 98 -4.65 20.34 14.05
N ARG A 99 -4.15 19.14 13.71
CA ARG A 99 -3.01 18.50 14.39
C ARG A 99 -1.67 18.93 13.84
N SER A 100 -1.64 19.55 12.67
CA SER A 100 -0.40 19.96 12.01
C SER A 100 0.28 21.08 12.82
N LYS A 101 1.56 20.87 13.15
CA LYS A 101 2.42 21.86 13.80
C LYS A 101 3.41 22.49 12.82
N GLU A 102 3.26 22.17 11.54
CA GLU A 102 4.16 22.63 10.48
C GLU A 102 4.11 24.16 10.35
N ASP A 103 5.28 24.78 10.32
CA ASP A 103 5.38 26.23 10.25
C ASP A 103 4.82 26.79 8.95
N PHE A 104 4.95 26.07 7.83
CA PHE A 104 4.37 26.49 6.56
C PHE A 104 2.83 26.52 6.61
N VAL A 105 2.17 25.64 7.36
CA VAL A 105 0.71 25.63 7.54
C VAL A 105 0.27 26.87 8.31
N LYS A 106 0.95 27.19 9.43
CA LYS A 106 0.64 28.36 10.24
C LYS A 106 0.84 29.64 9.43
N HIS A 107 2.00 29.76 8.81
CA HIS A 107 2.36 30.92 7.99
C HIS A 107 1.37 31.15 6.85
N TYR A 108 0.96 30.07 6.16
CA TYR A 108 0.01 30.20 5.06
C TYR A 108 -1.37 30.68 5.58
N ARG A 109 -1.86 30.09 6.67
CA ARG A 109 -3.17 30.47 7.26
C ARG A 109 -3.19 31.90 7.76
N GLU A 110 -2.10 32.41 8.33
CA GLU A 110 -1.97 33.79 8.80
C GLU A 110 -1.97 34.80 7.64
N LYS A 111 -1.30 34.46 6.53
CA LYS A 111 -1.16 35.39 5.38
C LYS A 111 -2.29 35.33 4.36
N HIS A 112 -2.84 34.12 4.13
CA HIS A 112 -3.71 33.85 2.99
C HIS A 112 -5.10 33.31 3.38
N GLY A 113 -5.37 33.18 4.68
CA GLY A 113 -6.63 32.69 5.20
C GLY A 113 -6.67 31.18 5.45
N PRO A 114 -7.84 30.65 5.88
CA PRO A 114 -7.94 29.32 6.50
C PRO A 114 -7.76 28.14 5.52
N HIS A 115 -7.91 28.37 4.22
CA HIS A 115 -7.88 27.32 3.21
C HIS A 115 -6.52 27.19 2.57
N LEU A 116 -5.89 26.04 2.65
CA LEU A 116 -4.64 25.73 1.98
C LEU A 116 -4.92 25.39 0.51
N PRO A 117 -4.12 25.92 -0.46
CA PRO A 117 -4.18 25.40 -1.82
C PRO A 117 -3.76 23.95 -1.85
N LEU A 118 -4.25 23.21 -2.84
CA LEU A 118 -4.09 21.76 -2.93
C LEU A 118 -2.62 21.31 -2.80
N TRP A 119 -1.68 21.98 -3.48
CA TRP A 119 -0.26 21.64 -3.43
C TRP A 119 0.42 21.90 -2.08
N VAL A 120 -0.19 22.70 -1.20
CA VAL A 120 0.23 22.85 0.20
C VAL A 120 -0.50 21.83 1.07
N ALA A 121 -1.80 21.62 0.83
CA ALA A 121 -2.61 20.70 1.60
C ALA A 121 -2.12 19.23 1.51
N VAL A 122 -1.60 18.80 0.36
CA VAL A 122 -1.09 17.43 0.17
C VAL A 122 0.09 17.10 1.09
N GLU A 123 0.85 18.09 1.56
CA GLU A 123 1.99 17.85 2.43
C GLU A 123 1.61 17.31 3.80
N ILE A 124 0.41 17.61 4.28
CA ILE A 124 -0.09 17.12 5.57
C ILE A 124 -0.94 15.84 5.46
N TRP A 125 -1.18 15.33 4.25
CA TRP A 125 -1.99 14.13 4.07
C TRP A 125 -1.20 12.86 4.41
N ASP A 126 -1.83 11.94 5.12
CA ASP A 126 -1.35 10.58 5.26
C ASP A 126 -1.71 9.72 4.03
N PHE A 127 -1.09 8.55 3.88
CA PHE A 127 -1.36 7.64 2.78
C PHE A 127 -2.86 7.24 2.70
N GLY A 128 -3.52 7.15 3.84
CA GLY A 128 -4.96 6.87 3.88
C GLY A 128 -5.81 8.00 3.29
N ALA A 129 -5.46 9.26 3.54
CA ALA A 129 -6.15 10.40 2.94
C ALA A 129 -5.95 10.45 1.42
N ILE A 130 -4.70 10.18 0.96
CA ILE A 130 -4.36 10.07 -0.47
C ILE A 130 -5.18 8.98 -1.14
N SER A 131 -5.19 7.77 -0.57
CA SER A 131 -5.93 6.63 -1.10
C SER A 131 -7.44 6.89 -1.20
N GLN A 132 -8.01 7.55 -0.19
CA GLN A 132 -9.43 7.89 -0.17
C GLN A 132 -9.78 8.97 -1.20
N LEU A 133 -8.95 10.01 -1.34
CA LEU A 133 -9.20 11.06 -2.34
C LEU A 133 -9.07 10.50 -3.76
N LEU A 134 -8.01 9.73 -4.05
CA LEU A 134 -7.85 9.03 -5.33
C LEU A 134 -9.11 8.22 -5.69
N ALA A 135 -9.68 7.51 -4.73
CA ALA A 135 -10.88 6.70 -4.94
C ALA A 135 -12.14 7.53 -5.27
N MET A 136 -12.15 8.82 -4.93
CA MET A 136 -13.25 9.74 -5.24
C MET A 136 -13.02 10.54 -6.53
N MET A 137 -11.81 10.56 -7.09
CA MET A 137 -11.51 11.30 -8.33
C MET A 137 -12.36 10.80 -9.51
N LYS A 138 -12.51 11.64 -10.53
CA LYS A 138 -13.18 11.25 -11.78
C LYS A 138 -12.47 10.07 -12.43
N VAL A 139 -13.22 9.20 -13.10
CA VAL A 139 -12.66 7.98 -13.72
C VAL A 139 -11.51 8.30 -14.66
N ALA A 140 -11.62 9.36 -15.46
CA ALA A 140 -10.56 9.79 -16.36
C ALA A 140 -9.25 10.15 -15.61
N ASP A 141 -9.38 10.79 -14.44
CA ASP A 141 -8.23 11.17 -13.61
C ASP A 141 -7.57 9.94 -12.99
N GLN A 142 -8.38 9.02 -12.44
CA GLN A 142 -7.89 7.76 -11.91
C GLN A 142 -7.18 6.95 -12.99
N GLN A 143 -7.75 6.91 -14.21
CA GLN A 143 -7.14 6.21 -15.35
C GLN A 143 -5.83 6.87 -15.79
N GLN A 144 -5.78 8.21 -15.81
CA GLN A 144 -4.55 8.92 -16.17
C GLN A 144 -3.41 8.63 -15.20
N ILE A 145 -3.70 8.62 -13.89
CA ILE A 145 -2.71 8.25 -12.88
C ILE A 145 -2.33 6.78 -13.04
N ALA A 146 -3.30 5.87 -13.15
CA ALA A 146 -3.03 4.44 -13.33
C ALA A 146 -2.13 4.15 -14.52
N SER A 147 -2.39 4.80 -15.67
CA SER A 147 -1.61 4.65 -16.89
C SER A 147 -0.15 5.11 -16.71
N LYS A 148 0.11 6.17 -15.92
CA LYS A 148 1.48 6.58 -15.57
C LYS A 148 2.25 5.44 -14.89
N TYR A 149 1.57 4.63 -14.08
CA TYR A 149 2.15 3.47 -13.41
C TYR A 149 2.08 2.18 -14.24
N GLY A 150 1.72 2.25 -15.53
CA GLY A 150 1.62 1.10 -16.41
C GLY A 150 0.47 0.14 -16.07
N VAL A 151 -0.57 0.63 -15.39
CA VAL A 151 -1.75 -0.15 -15.03
C VAL A 151 -2.95 0.29 -15.88
N ASN A 152 -3.41 -0.59 -16.76
CA ASN A 152 -4.47 -0.28 -17.72
C ASN A 152 -5.87 -0.15 -17.10
N ASP A 153 -6.12 -0.79 -15.97
CA ASP A 153 -7.39 -0.70 -15.24
C ASP A 153 -7.25 0.15 -13.98
N TRP A 154 -7.89 1.31 -13.98
CA TRP A 154 -7.92 2.21 -12.83
C TRP A 154 -8.48 1.56 -11.56
N LYS A 155 -9.38 0.54 -11.68
CA LYS A 155 -9.94 -0.18 -10.53
C LYS A 155 -8.88 -1.04 -9.85
N VAL A 156 -8.05 -1.69 -10.65
CA VAL A 156 -6.88 -2.46 -10.17
C VAL A 156 -5.92 -1.50 -9.46
N PHE A 157 -5.53 -0.41 -10.12
CA PHE A 157 -4.61 0.58 -9.55
C PHE A 157 -5.13 1.16 -8.22
N LYS A 158 -6.41 1.57 -8.20
CA LYS A 158 -7.05 2.06 -6.97
C LYS A 158 -6.99 1.03 -5.83
N SER A 159 -7.20 -0.24 -6.15
CA SER A 159 -7.09 -1.31 -5.14
C SER A 159 -5.66 -1.47 -4.63
N TRP A 160 -4.66 -1.32 -5.50
CA TRP A 160 -3.25 -1.34 -5.12
C TRP A 160 -2.92 -0.22 -4.12
N VAL A 161 -3.30 1.00 -4.45
CA VAL A 161 -3.07 2.16 -3.56
C VAL A 161 -3.72 1.96 -2.20
N ARG A 162 -4.94 1.41 -2.15
CA ARG A 162 -5.63 1.08 -0.90
C ARG A 162 -4.88 0.02 -0.10
N SER A 163 -4.47 -1.07 -0.73
CA SER A 163 -3.75 -2.16 -0.07
C SER A 163 -2.34 -1.74 0.37
N LEU A 164 -1.67 -0.85 -0.37
CA LEU A 164 -0.39 -0.27 0.07
C LEU A 164 -0.57 0.67 1.27
N SER A 165 -1.66 1.44 1.34
CA SER A 165 -2.00 2.22 2.53
C SER A 165 -2.20 1.32 3.76
N TYR A 166 -2.85 0.16 3.60
CA TYR A 166 -2.98 -0.84 4.65
C TYR A 166 -1.60 -1.42 5.05
N LEU A 167 -0.75 -1.77 4.08
CA LEU A 167 0.60 -2.26 4.31
C LEU A 167 1.46 -1.25 5.09
N ARG A 168 1.35 0.04 4.74
CA ARG A 168 2.03 1.13 5.44
C ARG A 168 1.62 1.17 6.91
N ASN A 169 0.32 1.08 7.19
CA ASN A 169 -0.17 1.11 8.57
C ASN A 169 0.31 -0.09 9.37
N LEU A 170 0.29 -1.30 8.79
CA LEU A 170 0.84 -2.50 9.44
C LEU A 170 2.32 -2.33 9.80
N SER A 171 3.11 -1.78 8.86
CA SER A 171 4.55 -1.60 9.04
C SER A 171 4.85 -0.52 10.07
N ALA A 172 4.14 0.61 10.05
CA ALA A 172 4.29 1.72 10.99
C ALA A 172 3.88 1.36 12.42
N HIS A 173 2.88 0.48 12.58
CA HIS A 173 2.42 -0.01 13.89
C HIS A 173 3.15 -1.27 14.37
N HIS A 174 4.30 -1.59 13.78
CA HIS A 174 5.15 -2.73 14.16
C HIS A 174 4.46 -4.09 14.15
N SER A 175 3.36 -4.23 13.40
CA SER A 175 2.65 -5.50 13.25
C SER A 175 3.52 -6.51 12.50
N ARG A 176 3.41 -7.80 12.87
CA ARG A 176 4.07 -8.88 12.13
C ARG A 176 3.63 -8.85 10.67
N LEU A 177 4.60 -8.89 9.75
CA LEU A 177 4.36 -8.79 8.31
C LEU A 177 4.62 -10.12 7.58
N TRP A 178 5.76 -10.76 7.81
CA TRP A 178 6.34 -11.79 6.94
C TRP A 178 5.35 -12.89 6.49
N ASN A 179 4.50 -13.45 7.35
CA ASN A 179 3.51 -14.48 6.97
C ASN A 179 2.07 -14.08 7.31
N ARG A 180 1.80 -12.77 7.33
CA ARG A 180 0.48 -12.27 7.66
C ARG A 180 -0.54 -12.62 6.57
N ASN A 181 -1.75 -12.97 6.98
CA ASN A 181 -2.89 -12.99 6.07
C ASN A 181 -3.39 -11.56 5.87
N MET A 182 -3.32 -11.06 4.62
CA MET A 182 -3.70 -9.70 4.27
C MET A 182 -5.22 -9.61 4.12
N THR A 183 -5.87 -8.79 4.93
CA THR A 183 -7.32 -8.59 4.88
C THR A 183 -7.73 -7.63 3.77
N ASP A 184 -6.87 -6.67 3.43
CA ASP A 184 -7.06 -5.76 2.31
C ASP A 184 -6.24 -6.27 1.11
N GLN A 185 -6.89 -7.07 0.27
CA GLN A 185 -6.25 -7.70 -0.88
C GLN A 185 -6.38 -6.83 -2.12
N PRO A 186 -5.29 -6.63 -2.89
CA PRO A 186 -5.33 -5.90 -4.15
C PRO A 186 -5.99 -6.72 -5.25
N GLY A 187 -6.67 -6.05 -6.18
CA GLY A 187 -7.07 -6.65 -7.45
C GLY A 187 -5.85 -6.91 -8.34
N LEU A 188 -6.01 -7.85 -9.26
CA LEU A 188 -5.03 -8.13 -10.31
C LEU A 188 -5.63 -7.83 -11.69
N PRO A 189 -4.80 -7.56 -12.71
CA PRO A 189 -5.26 -7.47 -14.10
C PRO A 189 -6.04 -8.72 -14.49
N THR A 190 -7.08 -8.55 -15.31
CA THR A 190 -7.93 -9.66 -15.75
C THR A 190 -7.31 -10.47 -16.88
N HIS A 191 -6.46 -9.83 -17.70
CA HIS A 191 -5.79 -10.48 -18.82
C HIS A 191 -4.34 -10.78 -18.47
N LYS A 192 -3.93 -12.02 -18.79
CA LYS A 192 -2.52 -12.40 -18.70
C LYS A 192 -1.68 -11.55 -19.64
N GLY A 193 -0.48 -11.21 -19.21
CA GLY A 193 0.46 -10.39 -19.99
C GLY A 193 0.25 -8.88 -19.89
N ASP A 194 -0.82 -8.39 -19.26
CA ASP A 194 -1.00 -6.94 -19.01
C ASP A 194 0.14 -6.40 -18.12
N ILE A 195 0.52 -7.20 -17.13
CA ILE A 195 1.67 -6.95 -16.25
C ILE A 195 2.29 -8.31 -15.95
N ASP A 196 3.37 -8.66 -16.61
CA ASP A 196 3.97 -10.01 -16.64
C ASP A 196 4.07 -10.69 -15.26
N TRP A 197 4.56 -10.00 -14.25
CA TRP A 197 4.74 -10.58 -12.93
C TRP A 197 3.43 -10.88 -12.19
N CYS A 198 2.31 -10.25 -12.57
CA CYS A 198 0.99 -10.52 -11.99
C CYS A 198 0.49 -11.91 -12.35
N ASP A 199 0.92 -12.47 -13.47
CA ASP A 199 0.48 -13.77 -13.95
C ASP A 199 0.79 -14.90 -12.96
N ASP A 200 1.86 -14.74 -12.18
CA ASP A 200 2.23 -15.68 -11.13
C ASP A 200 1.24 -15.74 -9.95
N PHE A 201 0.37 -14.73 -9.83
CA PHE A 201 -0.62 -14.62 -8.75
C PHE A 201 -2.06 -14.87 -9.22
N ILE A 202 -2.35 -14.73 -10.51
CA ILE A 202 -3.72 -14.86 -11.04
C ILE A 202 -4.27 -16.26 -10.73
N GLY A 203 -5.44 -16.30 -10.08
CA GLY A 203 -6.13 -17.54 -9.68
C GLY A 203 -5.56 -18.24 -8.45
N LYS A 204 -4.55 -17.68 -7.78
CA LYS A 204 -3.89 -18.26 -6.60
C LYS A 204 -4.25 -17.48 -5.33
N ALA A 205 -5.43 -17.73 -4.80
CA ALA A 205 -5.97 -17.00 -3.64
C ALA A 205 -5.07 -17.06 -2.40
N ASP A 206 -4.36 -18.16 -2.20
CA ASP A 206 -3.39 -18.37 -1.11
C ASP A 206 -2.19 -17.41 -1.22
N LEU A 207 -1.69 -17.13 -2.43
CA LEU A 207 -0.61 -16.17 -2.68
C LEU A 207 -1.12 -14.72 -2.57
N ILE A 208 -2.32 -14.44 -3.11
CA ILE A 208 -2.93 -13.09 -3.06
C ILE A 208 -3.16 -12.63 -1.62
N ALA A 209 -3.50 -13.56 -0.74
CA ALA A 209 -3.72 -13.27 0.67
C ALA A 209 -2.43 -13.04 1.48
N ARG A 210 -1.27 -12.98 0.85
CA ARG A 210 0.03 -12.89 1.53
C ARG A 210 0.78 -11.59 1.17
N PRO A 211 1.74 -11.16 2.02
CA PRO A 211 2.42 -9.88 1.85
C PRO A 211 3.31 -9.78 0.61
N PHE A 212 3.76 -10.90 0.03
CA PHE A 212 4.67 -10.87 -1.11
C PHE A 212 4.05 -10.17 -2.33
N LEU A 213 2.75 -10.33 -2.57
CA LEU A 213 2.05 -9.59 -3.62
C LEU A 213 2.14 -8.07 -3.42
N LEU A 214 1.99 -7.59 -2.17
CA LEU A 214 2.11 -6.16 -1.88
C LEU A 214 3.54 -5.65 -2.01
N LEU A 215 4.56 -6.48 -1.74
CA LEU A 215 5.96 -6.16 -2.04
C LEU A 215 6.18 -6.04 -3.56
N SER A 216 5.55 -6.91 -4.35
CA SER A 216 5.62 -6.88 -5.81
C SER A 216 4.98 -5.62 -6.40
N ILE A 217 3.83 -5.22 -5.86
CA ILE A 217 3.15 -3.97 -6.21
C ILE A 217 4.02 -2.76 -5.82
N ALA A 218 4.59 -2.75 -4.61
CA ALA A 218 5.47 -1.68 -4.17
C ALA A 218 6.71 -1.57 -5.08
N ARG A 219 7.31 -2.71 -5.48
CA ARG A 219 8.40 -2.76 -6.46
C ARG A 219 8.00 -2.14 -7.80
N HIS A 220 6.83 -2.50 -8.31
CA HIS A 220 6.31 -1.96 -9.58
C HIS A 220 6.14 -0.44 -9.49
N MET A 221 5.49 0.06 -8.46
CA MET A 221 5.20 1.48 -8.32
C MET A 221 6.44 2.32 -8.01
N ILE A 222 7.37 1.84 -7.17
CA ILE A 222 8.58 2.60 -6.82
C ILE A 222 9.51 2.78 -8.03
N LYS A 223 9.56 1.84 -8.96
CA LYS A 223 10.33 1.97 -10.21
C LYS A 223 9.82 3.11 -11.09
N VAL A 224 8.53 3.41 -11.04
CA VAL A 224 7.95 4.56 -11.77
C VAL A 224 8.30 5.88 -11.07
N VAL A 225 8.17 5.93 -9.74
CA VAL A 225 8.46 7.13 -8.95
C VAL A 225 9.96 7.43 -8.89
N CYS A 226 10.78 6.39 -8.75
CA CYS A 226 12.23 6.46 -8.62
C CYS A 226 12.89 5.48 -9.60
N PRO A 227 13.02 5.80 -10.90
CA PRO A 227 13.50 4.85 -11.92
C PRO A 227 14.91 4.28 -11.66
N ARG A 228 15.75 5.01 -10.93
CA ARG A 228 17.11 4.58 -10.57
C ARG A 228 17.19 3.87 -9.21
N THR A 229 16.05 3.49 -8.65
CA THR A 229 16.05 2.84 -7.32
C THR A 229 16.63 1.43 -7.38
N GLU A 230 17.44 1.11 -6.39
CA GLU A 230 17.94 -0.25 -6.12
C GLU A 230 17.17 -0.92 -4.96
N TRP A 231 16.01 -0.39 -4.60
CA TRP A 231 15.19 -0.92 -3.51
C TRP A 231 14.89 -2.41 -3.67
N HIS A 232 14.57 -2.83 -4.89
CA HIS A 232 14.26 -4.22 -5.21
C HIS A 232 15.44 -5.16 -4.95
N LEU A 233 16.68 -4.73 -5.19
CA LEU A 233 17.88 -5.51 -4.89
C LEU A 233 18.08 -5.67 -3.37
N ARG A 234 17.85 -4.59 -2.61
CA ARG A 234 17.94 -4.65 -1.15
C ARG A 234 16.88 -5.57 -0.54
N VAL A 235 15.66 -5.56 -1.07
CA VAL A 235 14.61 -6.50 -0.64
C VAL A 235 14.99 -7.92 -1.02
N GLN A 236 15.45 -8.17 -2.24
CA GLN A 236 15.88 -9.51 -2.66
C GLN A 236 16.98 -10.05 -1.75
N GLN A 237 18.03 -9.26 -1.51
CA GLN A 237 19.12 -9.63 -0.62
C GLN A 237 18.58 -9.97 0.79
N HIS A 238 17.64 -9.19 1.30
CA HIS A 238 17.03 -9.45 2.60
C HIS A 238 16.20 -10.75 2.60
N LEU A 239 15.42 -11.01 1.54
CA LEU A 239 14.63 -12.23 1.40
C LEU A 239 15.52 -13.48 1.30
N GLN A 240 16.66 -13.39 0.63
CA GLN A 240 17.65 -14.48 0.54
C GLN A 240 18.29 -14.81 1.91
N GLN A 241 18.26 -13.86 2.85
CA GLN A 241 18.73 -14.04 4.23
C GLN A 241 17.62 -14.52 5.17
N PHE A 242 16.57 -15.16 4.62
CA PHE A 242 15.50 -15.70 5.45
C PHE A 242 16.08 -16.66 6.50
N PRO A 243 15.71 -16.54 7.79
CA PRO A 243 16.32 -17.33 8.86
C PRO A 243 16.12 -18.83 8.61
N LEU A 244 17.23 -19.58 8.60
CA LEU A 244 17.18 -21.04 8.58
C LEU A 244 16.73 -21.51 9.94
N GLN A 245 15.68 -22.32 9.96
CA GLN A 245 15.11 -22.82 11.20
C GLN A 245 15.68 -24.19 11.57
N HIS A 246 15.95 -24.35 12.86
CA HIS A 246 16.37 -25.61 13.46
C HIS A 246 15.17 -26.48 13.88
N SER A 247 13.94 -25.98 13.74
CA SER A 247 12.72 -26.73 14.02
C SER A 247 12.36 -27.72 12.90
N ASN A 248 11.52 -28.70 13.20
CA ASN A 248 11.04 -29.67 12.21
C ASN A 248 10.16 -29.04 11.11
N ARG A 249 9.62 -27.84 11.35
CA ARG A 249 8.83 -27.08 10.38
C ARG A 249 9.74 -26.16 9.58
N LYS A 250 9.86 -26.45 8.30
CA LYS A 250 10.57 -25.57 7.36
C LYS A 250 9.70 -24.36 7.07
N LEU A 251 10.00 -23.23 7.69
CA LEU A 251 9.48 -21.93 7.25
C LEU A 251 10.33 -21.42 6.08
N SER A 252 9.69 -20.70 5.18
CA SER A 252 10.37 -20.18 3.99
C SER A 252 9.68 -18.91 3.46
N ILE A 253 10.26 -18.31 2.46
CA ILE A 253 9.66 -17.18 1.74
C ILE A 253 8.32 -17.56 1.09
N ALA A 254 8.09 -18.85 0.79
CA ALA A 254 6.81 -19.33 0.30
C ALA A 254 5.66 -19.06 1.29
N ASP A 255 5.93 -19.04 2.60
CA ASP A 255 4.95 -18.65 3.62
C ASP A 255 4.55 -17.17 3.55
N MET A 256 5.37 -16.35 2.87
CA MET A 256 5.04 -14.95 2.53
C MET A 256 4.18 -14.84 1.26
N GLY A 257 3.93 -15.94 0.55
CA GLY A 257 3.23 -15.97 -0.73
C GLY A 257 4.14 -15.69 -1.92
N ALA A 258 5.45 -15.91 -1.81
CA ALA A 258 6.35 -15.82 -2.95
C ALA A 258 6.07 -16.97 -3.93
N PRO A 259 5.76 -16.68 -5.20
CA PRO A 259 5.57 -17.71 -6.21
C PRO A 259 6.91 -18.38 -6.55
N ALA A 260 6.88 -19.63 -7.01
CA ALA A 260 8.08 -20.30 -7.48
C ALA A 260 8.69 -19.54 -8.66
N GLY A 261 10.02 -19.34 -8.65
CA GLY A 261 10.74 -18.64 -9.73
C GLY A 261 10.59 -17.11 -9.71
N TRP A 262 10.06 -16.53 -8.63
CA TRP A 262 9.87 -15.08 -8.49
C TRP A 262 11.15 -14.26 -8.73
N GLU A 263 12.31 -14.81 -8.44
CA GLU A 263 13.60 -14.15 -8.62
C GLU A 263 13.84 -13.73 -10.08
N GLY A 264 13.32 -14.52 -11.02
CA GLY A 264 13.52 -14.30 -12.46
C GLY A 264 12.94 -12.98 -12.98
N TRP A 265 11.84 -12.50 -12.42
CA TRP A 265 11.24 -11.20 -12.78
C TRP A 265 11.51 -10.11 -11.74
N TRP A 266 11.88 -10.48 -10.52
CA TRP A 266 12.10 -9.51 -9.45
C TRP A 266 13.22 -8.51 -9.76
N ILE A 267 14.27 -8.94 -10.41
CA ILE A 267 15.46 -8.12 -10.76
C ILE A 267 15.32 -7.36 -12.08
N LYS A 268 14.33 -7.70 -12.90
CA LYS A 268 14.02 -6.99 -14.15
C LYS A 268 13.29 -5.68 -13.85
#